data_a082ecfa3196547dc3c401ca44b2021d
#
_entry.id   a082ecfa3196547dc3c401ca44b2021d
#
_cell.length_a   1.000
_cell.length_b   1.000
_cell.length_c   1.000
_cell.angle_alpha   90.00
_cell.angle_beta   90.00
_cell.angle_gamma   90.00
#
_symmetry.space_group_name_H-M   'P 1'
#
loop_
_entity.id
_entity.type
_entity.pdbx_description
1 polymer ?
#
loop_
_entity_poly.entity_id
_entity_poly.type
_entity_poly.pdbx_seq_one_letter_code
_entity_poly.pdbx_strand_id
1 'polypeptide(L)'
;ALFGRDEYDYVDRRTAMLLVQHFLGTDWQGQLRVESGFAQDRDVRPRWAESPLPLGSPFRDNRPATSGDYWRNVVTFEWRPDVALEFLRPGVGTKLTYERADGQLRYERAEGRFTVRQNHGRLALGARLDVGITSPTAPPQQFFELGANQNLPGYDYKQFAGDQAAVLRGQVYRGFGIFGAPLRITQRVWLPPIAPGVALSVQAGYVRASTPAAQATVNALGSEVTGHVRSSAALTLRF
;
A
#
# COMPACT_ATOMS: atom_id res chain seq x y z
N ALA A 1 -2.53 -12.74 12.38
CA ALA A 1 -2.51 -14.22 12.25
C ALA A 1 -2.59 -14.95 13.61
N LEU A 2 -1.91 -14.50 14.68
CA LEU A 2 -1.91 -15.20 15.99
C LEU A 2 -3.30 -15.31 16.65
N PHE A 3 -4.25 -14.44 16.32
CA PHE A 3 -5.59 -14.37 16.94
C PHE A 3 -6.72 -14.74 15.95
N GLY A 4 -6.44 -15.52 14.93
CA GLY A 4 -7.48 -16.05 14.04
C GLY A 4 -7.97 -15.11 12.94
N ARG A 5 -7.33 -13.95 12.73
CA ARG A 5 -7.61 -13.08 11.59
C ARG A 5 -6.38 -12.99 10.72
N ASP A 6 -6.42 -13.64 9.58
CA ASP A 6 -5.50 -13.40 8.48
C ASP A 6 -6.27 -12.69 7.36
N GLU A 7 -5.91 -11.44 7.13
CA GLU A 7 -6.53 -10.58 6.12
C GLU A 7 -5.69 -10.52 4.82
N TYR A 8 -4.60 -11.28 4.74
CA TYR A 8 -3.74 -11.30 3.55
C TYR A 8 -4.23 -12.30 2.52
N ASP A 9 -4.04 -11.97 1.26
CA ASP A 9 -4.17 -12.88 0.13
C ASP A 9 -2.78 -13.22 -0.38
N TYR A 10 -2.57 -14.48 -0.69
CA TYR A 10 -1.27 -15.02 -1.06
C TYR A 10 -1.25 -15.44 -2.52
N VAL A 11 -0.20 -15.06 -3.22
CA VAL A 11 0.15 -15.54 -4.56
C VAL A 11 1.58 -16.06 -4.50
N ASP A 12 1.83 -17.30 -4.93
CA ASP A 12 3.19 -17.80 -5.10
C ASP A 12 3.75 -17.21 -6.39
N ARG A 13 4.62 -16.20 -6.24
CA ARG A 13 5.30 -15.58 -7.37
C ARG A 13 6.77 -15.95 -7.37
N ARG A 14 7.23 -16.58 -8.46
CA ARG A 14 8.63 -16.86 -8.71
C ARG A 14 9.14 -15.95 -9.82
N THR A 15 10.29 -15.33 -9.60
CA THR A 15 10.86 -14.38 -10.57
C THR A 15 12.36 -14.61 -10.76
N ALA A 16 12.81 -14.46 -12.00
CA ALA A 16 14.20 -14.35 -12.36
C ALA A 16 14.36 -13.09 -13.21
N MET A 17 14.87 -12.01 -12.62
CA MET A 17 14.86 -10.66 -13.21
C MET A 17 16.28 -10.11 -13.31
N LEU A 18 16.56 -9.43 -14.43
CA LEU A 18 17.68 -8.51 -14.54
C LEU A 18 17.22 -7.12 -14.08
N LEU A 19 18.01 -6.48 -13.22
CA LEU A 19 17.74 -5.16 -12.69
C LEU A 19 18.87 -4.21 -13.08
N VAL A 20 18.50 -3.06 -13.65
CA VAL A 20 19.39 -1.93 -13.89
C VAL A 20 18.85 -0.73 -13.13
N GLN A 21 19.70 -0.07 -12.36
CA GLN A 21 19.34 1.10 -11.57
C GLN A 21 20.30 2.24 -11.87
N HIS A 22 19.76 3.43 -12.10
CA HIS A 22 20.50 4.66 -12.31
C HIS A 22 20.05 5.71 -11.31
N PHE A 23 21.00 6.29 -10.59
CA PHE A 23 20.77 7.36 -9.63
C PHE A 23 20.85 8.73 -10.31
N LEU A 24 19.94 9.62 -9.97
CA LEU A 24 19.80 10.95 -10.54
C LEU A 24 20.11 12.02 -9.49
N GLY A 25 20.84 13.05 -9.94
CA GLY A 25 21.24 14.18 -9.06
C GLY A 25 22.50 13.89 -8.27
N THR A 26 23.10 14.97 -7.72
CA THR A 26 24.36 14.92 -6.96
C THR A 26 24.22 14.21 -5.61
N ASP A 27 23.03 14.27 -4.99
CA ASP A 27 22.74 13.68 -3.67
C ASP A 27 21.80 12.47 -3.77
N TRP A 28 21.76 11.82 -4.93
CA TRP A 28 20.90 10.63 -5.20
C TRP A 28 19.41 10.90 -4.88
N GLN A 29 18.99 12.12 -5.19
CA GLN A 29 17.62 12.56 -4.91
C GLN A 29 16.57 11.84 -5.74
N GLY A 30 17.00 11.25 -6.87
CA GLY A 30 16.15 10.46 -7.74
C GLY A 30 16.80 9.16 -8.16
N GLN A 31 15.95 8.24 -8.60
CA GLN A 31 16.40 6.98 -9.21
C GLN A 31 15.44 6.51 -10.29
N LEU A 32 16.03 5.93 -11.32
CA LEU A 32 15.33 5.19 -12.37
C LEU A 32 15.75 3.73 -12.25
N ARG A 33 14.79 2.83 -12.12
CA ARG A 33 14.99 1.38 -12.05
C ARG A 33 14.23 0.71 -13.19
N VAL A 34 14.91 -0.16 -13.91
CA VAL A 34 14.34 -1.00 -14.97
C VAL A 34 14.58 -2.45 -14.62
N GLU A 35 13.52 -3.23 -14.58
CA GLU A 35 13.56 -4.67 -14.32
C GLU A 35 12.94 -5.40 -15.51
N SER A 36 13.58 -6.48 -15.96
CA SER A 36 13.07 -7.31 -17.04
C SER A 36 13.44 -8.77 -16.81
N GLY A 37 12.48 -9.68 -16.99
CA GLY A 37 12.76 -11.09 -16.81
C GLY A 37 11.51 -11.95 -16.74
N PHE A 38 11.73 -13.21 -16.40
CA PHE A 38 10.70 -14.22 -16.28
C PHE A 38 10.00 -14.13 -14.93
N ALA A 39 8.69 -14.30 -14.95
CA ALA A 39 7.84 -14.40 -13.78
C ALA A 39 6.81 -15.52 -13.95
N GLN A 40 6.49 -16.20 -12.86
CA GLN A 40 5.45 -17.21 -12.77
C GLN A 40 4.59 -16.91 -11.54
N ASP A 41 3.29 -16.75 -11.75
CA ASP A 41 2.31 -16.66 -10.68
C ASP A 41 1.57 -18.00 -10.54
N ARG A 42 1.29 -18.40 -9.31
CA ARG A 42 0.46 -19.55 -8.99
C ARG A 42 -0.55 -19.18 -7.91
N ASP A 43 -1.77 -19.66 -8.09
CA ASP A 43 -2.78 -19.63 -7.05
C ASP A 43 -2.36 -20.51 -5.88
N VAL A 44 -2.51 -20.01 -4.66
CA VAL A 44 -2.09 -20.71 -3.44
C VAL A 44 -3.29 -20.91 -2.54
N ARG A 45 -3.50 -22.15 -2.13
CA ARG A 45 -4.39 -22.45 -1.02
C ARG A 45 -3.56 -22.57 0.27
N PRO A 46 -3.72 -21.65 1.23
CA PRO A 46 -3.01 -21.76 2.50
C PRO A 46 -3.29 -23.09 3.16
N ARG A 47 -2.24 -23.80 3.56
CA ARG A 47 -2.39 -25.09 4.27
C ARG A 47 -2.83 -24.93 5.73
N TRP A 48 -2.64 -23.74 6.28
CA TRP A 48 -2.98 -23.38 7.64
C TRP A 48 -4.28 -22.58 7.61
N ALA A 49 -5.39 -23.28 7.78
CA ALA A 49 -6.72 -22.69 7.76
C ALA A 49 -7.19 -22.22 9.16
N GLU A 50 -6.37 -22.46 10.19
CA GLU A 50 -6.75 -22.18 11.58
C GLU A 50 -5.64 -21.44 12.33
N SER A 51 -6.04 -20.61 13.29
CA SER A 51 -5.11 -19.96 14.21
C SER A 51 -4.42 -20.99 15.10
N PRO A 52 -3.09 -20.84 15.37
CA PRO A 52 -2.39 -21.71 16.32
C PRO A 52 -2.91 -21.56 17.76
N LEU A 53 -3.73 -20.56 18.06
CA LEU A 53 -4.38 -20.37 19.36
C LEU A 53 -5.86 -20.78 19.27
N PRO A 54 -6.41 -21.52 20.26
CA PRO A 54 -7.76 -22.08 20.20
C PRO A 54 -8.90 -21.05 20.28
N LEU A 55 -8.61 -19.77 20.21
CA LEU A 55 -9.58 -18.66 20.27
C LEU A 55 -9.94 -18.12 18.88
N GLY A 56 -9.43 -18.71 17.79
CA GLY A 56 -9.54 -18.17 16.47
C GLY A 56 -10.63 -18.74 15.60
N SER A 57 -11.32 -17.87 14.89
CA SER A 57 -12.12 -18.24 13.73
C SER A 57 -11.21 -18.85 12.65
N PRO A 58 -11.73 -19.74 11.80
CA PRO A 58 -10.97 -20.17 10.61
C PRO A 58 -10.56 -18.94 9.79
N PHE A 59 -9.38 -18.98 9.20
CA PHE A 59 -8.96 -17.95 8.24
C PHE A 59 -9.91 -17.96 7.06
N ARG A 60 -10.18 -16.76 6.51
CA ARG A 60 -10.95 -16.67 5.27
C ARG A 60 -10.18 -17.33 4.12
N ASP A 61 -10.93 -17.81 3.15
CA ASP A 61 -10.35 -18.34 1.92
C ASP A 61 -9.52 -17.24 1.20
N ASN A 62 -8.44 -17.67 0.59
CA ASN A 62 -7.64 -16.83 -0.29
C ASN A 62 -8.46 -16.37 -1.48
N ARG A 63 -8.29 -15.11 -1.90
CA ARG A 63 -8.94 -14.62 -3.11
C ARG A 63 -8.36 -15.32 -4.34
N PRO A 64 -9.18 -15.49 -5.40
CA PRO A 64 -8.70 -16.16 -6.60
C PRO A 64 -7.55 -15.38 -7.25
N ALA A 65 -6.50 -16.10 -7.63
CA ALA A 65 -5.41 -15.59 -8.43
C ALA A 65 -5.30 -16.42 -9.72
N THR A 66 -5.01 -15.78 -10.84
CA THR A 66 -4.78 -16.48 -12.09
C THR A 66 -3.34 -16.94 -12.16
N SER A 67 -3.13 -18.26 -12.32
CA SER A 67 -1.82 -18.83 -12.52
C SER A 67 -1.35 -18.66 -13.96
N GLY A 68 -0.05 -18.45 -14.16
CA GLY A 68 0.54 -18.36 -15.49
C GLY A 68 1.98 -17.91 -15.49
N ASP A 69 2.64 -18.19 -16.60
CA ASP A 69 4.01 -17.80 -16.89
C ASP A 69 4.03 -16.59 -17.81
N TYR A 70 4.90 -15.64 -17.54
CA TYR A 70 4.98 -14.41 -18.33
C TYR A 70 6.36 -13.75 -18.24
N TRP A 71 6.64 -12.93 -19.24
CA TRP A 71 7.78 -12.02 -19.21
C TRP A 71 7.33 -10.72 -18.58
N ARG A 72 8.03 -10.27 -17.54
CA ARG A 72 7.69 -9.09 -16.75
C ARG A 72 8.70 -7.99 -17.00
N ASN A 73 8.23 -6.81 -17.37
CA ASN A 73 9.01 -5.60 -17.50
C ASN A 73 8.45 -4.55 -16.55
N VAL A 74 9.33 -3.93 -15.76
CA VAL A 74 8.95 -2.88 -14.82
C VAL A 74 9.89 -1.70 -14.97
N VAL A 75 9.32 -0.50 -15.06
CA VAL A 75 10.05 0.76 -14.99
C VAL A 75 9.56 1.52 -13.77
N THR A 76 10.46 1.87 -12.87
CA THR A 76 10.16 2.65 -11.68
C THR A 76 11.01 3.91 -11.65
N PHE A 77 10.36 5.06 -11.57
CA PHE A 77 10.98 6.35 -11.30
C PHE A 77 10.62 6.80 -9.87
N GLU A 78 11.61 7.17 -9.10
CA GLU A 78 11.42 7.72 -7.76
C GLU A 78 12.20 9.04 -7.63
N TRP A 79 11.52 10.06 -7.12
CA TRP A 79 12.12 11.33 -6.75
C TRP A 79 11.85 11.59 -5.26
N ARG A 80 12.92 11.88 -4.51
CA ARG A 80 12.86 12.01 -3.05
C ARG A 80 12.14 10.80 -2.43
N PRO A 81 12.67 9.58 -2.58
CA PRO A 81 12.06 8.36 -2.03
C PRO A 81 11.89 8.43 -0.51
N ASP A 82 12.78 9.16 0.18
CA ASP A 82 12.71 9.48 1.60
C ASP A 82 11.41 10.22 2.00
N VAL A 83 10.85 11.03 1.10
CA VAL A 83 9.56 11.69 1.29
C VAL A 83 8.41 10.86 0.72
N ALA A 84 8.58 10.29 -0.48
CA ALA A 84 7.53 9.59 -1.20
C ALA A 84 7.07 8.30 -0.50
N LEU A 85 7.99 7.56 0.12
CA LEU A 85 7.71 6.26 0.72
C LEU A 85 7.49 6.32 2.22
N GLU A 86 8.33 7.05 2.94
CA GLU A 86 8.37 6.96 4.40
C GLU A 86 7.45 7.95 5.12
N PHE A 87 7.00 9.00 4.46
CA PHE A 87 6.16 10.03 5.08
C PHE A 87 6.78 10.68 6.34
N LEU A 88 8.09 10.58 6.50
CA LEU A 88 8.80 11.03 7.70
C LEU A 88 9.53 12.35 7.49
N ARG A 89 10.01 12.62 6.29
CA ARG A 89 10.79 13.82 5.98
C ARG A 89 9.95 14.90 5.32
N PRO A 90 10.19 16.19 5.62
CA PRO A 90 9.52 17.28 4.92
C PRO A 90 10.02 17.39 3.47
N GLY A 91 9.13 17.80 2.59
CA GLY A 91 9.42 17.99 1.18
C GLY A 91 8.32 17.47 0.27
N VAL A 92 8.67 17.34 -1.00
CA VAL A 92 7.82 16.75 -2.06
C VAL A 92 8.55 15.53 -2.61
N GLY A 93 7.85 14.40 -2.69
CA GLY A 93 8.39 13.17 -3.25
C GLY A 93 7.39 12.52 -4.19
N THR A 94 7.89 11.76 -5.16
CA THR A 94 7.05 11.01 -6.10
C THR A 94 7.62 9.64 -6.40
N LYS A 95 6.72 8.70 -6.70
CA LYS A 95 7.06 7.39 -7.26
C LYS A 95 6.10 7.10 -8.41
N LEU A 96 6.64 6.76 -9.56
CA LEU A 96 5.90 6.31 -10.73
C LEU A 96 6.37 4.91 -11.09
N THR A 97 5.45 4.01 -11.33
CA THR A 97 5.75 2.62 -11.72
C THR A 97 4.90 2.26 -12.93
N TYR A 98 5.53 1.72 -13.95
CA TYR A 98 4.85 1.09 -15.07
C TYR A 98 5.31 -0.36 -15.16
N GLU A 99 4.37 -1.27 -15.27
CA GLU A 99 4.60 -2.71 -15.40
C GLU A 99 3.86 -3.24 -16.62
N ARG A 100 4.54 -4.06 -17.41
CA ARG A 100 3.98 -4.80 -18.54
C ARG A 100 4.32 -6.27 -18.42
N ALA A 101 3.32 -7.10 -18.56
CA ALA A 101 3.41 -8.55 -18.59
C ALA A 101 2.99 -9.08 -19.98
N ASP A 102 3.79 -9.96 -20.56
CA ASP A 102 3.54 -10.62 -21.83
C ASP A 102 3.77 -12.13 -21.70
N GLY A 103 2.73 -12.93 -22.00
CA GLY A 103 2.78 -14.39 -21.90
C GLY A 103 1.39 -14.97 -21.66
N GLN A 104 1.30 -15.97 -20.79
CA GLN A 104 0.01 -16.52 -20.36
C GLN A 104 -0.77 -15.50 -19.55
N LEU A 105 -0.08 -14.69 -18.72
CA LEU A 105 -0.66 -13.49 -18.14
C LEU A 105 -0.23 -12.28 -18.99
N ARG A 106 -1.22 -11.51 -19.43
CA ARG A 106 -0.98 -10.31 -20.22
C ARG A 106 -1.72 -9.14 -19.60
N TYR A 107 -0.97 -8.11 -19.22
CA TYR A 107 -1.53 -6.86 -18.68
C TYR A 107 -0.52 -5.72 -18.73
N GLU A 108 -1.04 -4.53 -18.61
CA GLU A 108 -0.27 -3.32 -18.34
C GLU A 108 -0.82 -2.69 -17.05
N ARG A 109 0.07 -2.16 -16.22
CA ARG A 109 -0.28 -1.51 -14.96
C ARG A 109 0.59 -0.28 -14.74
N ALA A 110 -0.05 0.83 -14.43
CA ALA A 110 0.64 2.06 -14.08
C ALA A 110 0.18 2.55 -12.71
N GLU A 111 1.13 2.99 -11.91
CA GLU A 111 0.89 3.53 -10.57
C GLU A 111 1.66 4.83 -10.37
N GLY A 112 1.04 5.78 -9.67
CA GLY A 112 1.66 7.02 -9.26
C GLY A 112 1.42 7.30 -7.79
N ARG A 113 2.46 7.73 -7.09
CA ARG A 113 2.39 8.24 -5.73
C ARG A 113 3.01 9.62 -5.66
N PHE A 114 2.30 10.56 -5.08
CA PHE A 114 2.74 11.92 -4.85
C PHE A 114 2.56 12.24 -3.38
N THR A 115 3.63 12.68 -2.74
CA THR A 115 3.63 12.98 -1.30
C THR A 115 4.16 14.39 -1.09
N VAL A 116 3.49 15.17 -0.25
CA VAL A 116 3.96 16.46 0.24
C VAL A 116 3.88 16.47 1.76
N ARG A 117 4.92 16.99 2.39
CA ARG A 117 4.97 17.14 3.84
C ARG A 117 5.67 18.42 4.22
N GLN A 118 5.13 19.11 5.23
CA GLN A 118 5.72 20.30 5.85
C GLN A 118 5.73 20.16 7.37
N ASN A 119 6.80 20.62 7.99
CA ASN A 119 6.94 20.66 9.44
C ASN A 119 7.07 22.11 9.89
N HIS A 120 6.25 22.50 10.87
CA HIS A 120 6.29 23.81 11.51
C HIS A 120 6.40 23.61 13.03
N GLY A 121 7.62 23.61 13.54
CA GLY A 121 7.87 23.30 14.94
C GLY A 121 7.35 21.90 15.32
N ARG A 122 6.35 21.85 16.20
CA ARG A 122 5.72 20.61 16.66
C ARG A 122 4.54 20.15 15.81
N LEU A 123 4.19 20.90 14.78
CA LEU A 123 3.13 20.57 13.85
C LEU A 123 3.74 19.97 12.58
N ALA A 124 3.23 18.82 12.15
CA ALA A 124 3.54 18.22 10.86
C ALA A 124 2.26 18.08 10.05
N LEU A 125 2.30 18.55 8.82
CA LEU A 125 1.23 18.44 7.83
C LEU A 125 1.71 17.53 6.70
N GLY A 126 0.86 16.60 6.25
CA GLY A 126 1.18 15.75 5.13
C GLY A 126 -0.04 15.44 4.28
N ALA A 127 0.19 15.32 2.98
CA ALA A 127 -0.79 14.80 2.03
C ALA A 127 -0.11 13.81 1.09
N ARG A 128 -0.85 12.77 0.69
CA ARG A 128 -0.41 11.76 -0.27
C ARG A 128 -1.55 11.38 -1.19
N LEU A 129 -1.26 11.41 -2.49
CA LEU A 129 -2.13 10.91 -3.54
C LEU A 129 -1.51 9.64 -4.14
N ASP A 130 -2.24 8.55 -4.07
CA ASP A 130 -1.94 7.30 -4.78
C ASP A 130 -2.97 7.16 -5.92
N VAL A 131 -2.51 6.92 -7.15
CA VAL A 131 -3.35 6.68 -8.32
C VAL A 131 -2.87 5.44 -9.05
N GLY A 132 -3.79 4.72 -9.70
CA GLY A 132 -3.42 3.53 -10.45
C GLY A 132 -4.44 3.17 -11.51
N ILE A 133 -3.93 2.56 -12.57
CA ILE A 133 -4.71 1.98 -13.67
C ILE A 133 -4.06 0.66 -14.08
N THR A 134 -4.89 -0.35 -14.36
CA THR A 134 -4.45 -1.61 -14.96
C THR A 134 -5.36 -1.99 -16.13
N SER A 135 -4.88 -2.88 -16.98
CA SER A 135 -5.70 -3.41 -18.08
C SER A 135 -7.01 -4.01 -17.56
N PRO A 136 -8.15 -3.74 -18.17
CA PRO A 136 -9.45 -4.27 -17.72
C PRO A 136 -9.52 -5.81 -17.72
N THR A 137 -8.65 -6.46 -18.49
CA THR A 137 -8.49 -7.93 -18.59
C THR A 137 -7.32 -8.45 -17.79
N ALA A 138 -6.72 -7.63 -16.92
CA ALA A 138 -5.65 -8.05 -16.03
C ALA A 138 -6.13 -9.16 -15.08
N PRO A 139 -5.23 -10.06 -14.64
CA PRO A 139 -5.59 -11.08 -13.68
C PRO A 139 -6.01 -10.44 -12.33
N PRO A 140 -6.90 -11.10 -11.55
CA PRO A 140 -7.48 -10.53 -10.32
C PRO A 140 -6.46 -9.96 -9.33
N GLN A 141 -5.30 -10.61 -9.20
CA GLN A 141 -4.21 -10.17 -8.30
C GLN A 141 -3.55 -8.84 -8.73
N GLN A 142 -3.90 -8.28 -9.88
CA GLN A 142 -3.37 -7.01 -10.38
C GLN A 142 -4.38 -5.85 -10.23
N PHE A 143 -5.59 -6.13 -9.76
CA PHE A 143 -6.60 -5.11 -9.50
C PHE A 143 -6.23 -4.30 -8.25
N PHE A 144 -6.68 -3.05 -8.22
CA PHE A 144 -6.52 -2.19 -7.06
C PHE A 144 -7.62 -2.48 -6.06
N GLU A 145 -7.25 -2.54 -4.78
CA GLU A 145 -8.18 -2.86 -3.70
C GLU A 145 -8.15 -1.78 -2.63
N LEU A 146 -9.32 -1.38 -2.15
CA LEU A 146 -9.49 -0.40 -1.09
C LEU A 146 -10.33 -0.98 0.05
N GLY A 147 -10.02 -0.54 1.26
CA GLY A 147 -10.68 -0.92 2.50
C GLY A 147 -9.69 -1.24 3.62
N ALA A 148 -10.18 -1.26 4.85
CA ALA A 148 -9.42 -1.45 6.08
C ALA A 148 -8.30 -0.42 6.34
N ASN A 149 -7.45 -0.73 7.30
CA ASN A 149 -6.47 0.21 7.88
C ASN A 149 -5.41 0.74 6.90
N GLN A 150 -5.23 0.10 5.75
CA GLN A 150 -4.17 0.48 4.82
C GLN A 150 -4.51 1.70 3.96
N ASN A 151 -5.80 1.87 3.57
CA ASN A 151 -6.18 2.94 2.64
C ASN A 151 -7.57 3.55 2.85
N LEU A 152 -8.51 2.87 3.52
CA LEU A 152 -9.83 3.41 3.90
C LEU A 152 -10.28 2.81 5.23
N PRO A 153 -9.79 3.31 6.38
CA PRO A 153 -10.25 2.87 7.69
C PRO A 153 -11.75 3.07 7.84
N GLY A 154 -12.43 2.10 8.47
CA GLY A 154 -13.88 2.13 8.66
C GLY A 154 -14.68 1.41 7.59
N TYR A 155 -14.02 0.89 6.54
CA TYR A 155 -14.58 -0.04 5.57
C TYR A 155 -13.97 -1.42 5.75
N ASP A 156 -14.65 -2.46 5.29
CA ASP A 156 -14.16 -3.82 5.38
C ASP A 156 -12.88 -4.02 4.55
N TYR A 157 -12.09 -5.01 4.94
CA TYR A 157 -10.85 -5.32 4.23
C TYR A 157 -11.15 -5.67 2.78
N LYS A 158 -10.49 -4.92 1.85
CA LYS A 158 -10.66 -5.07 0.41
C LYS A 158 -12.12 -5.03 -0.07
N GLN A 159 -12.97 -4.28 0.64
CA GLN A 159 -14.38 -4.13 0.28
C GLN A 159 -14.56 -3.64 -1.15
N PHE A 160 -13.68 -2.76 -1.60
CA PHE A 160 -13.76 -2.19 -2.93
C PHE A 160 -12.59 -2.64 -3.79
N ALA A 161 -12.85 -2.93 -5.08
CA ALA A 161 -11.83 -3.24 -6.07
C ALA A 161 -12.16 -2.63 -7.44
N GLY A 162 -11.13 -2.47 -8.28
CA GLY A 162 -11.27 -1.96 -9.64
C GLY A 162 -9.97 -1.97 -10.43
N ASP A 163 -10.11 -1.79 -11.74
CA ASP A 163 -8.97 -1.62 -12.64
C ASP A 163 -8.42 -0.17 -12.64
N GLN A 164 -9.16 0.77 -12.03
CA GLN A 164 -8.73 2.14 -11.82
C GLN A 164 -8.98 2.56 -10.38
N ALA A 165 -7.98 3.21 -9.76
CA ALA A 165 -8.06 3.64 -8.36
C ALA A 165 -7.41 5.00 -8.14
N ALA A 166 -7.96 5.74 -7.18
CA ALA A 166 -7.33 6.94 -6.61
C ALA A 166 -7.58 6.99 -5.11
N VAL A 167 -6.55 7.31 -4.33
CA VAL A 167 -6.63 7.48 -2.87
C VAL A 167 -5.90 8.73 -2.47
N LEU A 168 -6.60 9.65 -1.84
CA LEU A 168 -6.03 10.85 -1.22
C LEU A 168 -6.00 10.66 0.30
N ARG A 169 -4.85 10.93 0.92
CA ARG A 169 -4.68 10.93 2.37
C ARG A 169 -4.15 12.27 2.82
N GLY A 170 -4.80 12.83 3.84
CA GLY A 170 -4.32 14.01 4.57
C GLY A 170 -4.03 13.64 6.01
N GLN A 171 -2.96 14.18 6.59
CA GLN A 171 -2.62 13.98 7.99
C GLN A 171 -2.12 15.27 8.60
N VAL A 172 -2.62 15.58 9.78
CA VAL A 172 -2.11 16.61 10.67
C VAL A 172 -1.63 15.94 11.95
N TYR A 173 -0.38 16.14 12.30
CA TYR A 173 0.21 15.62 13.54
C TYR A 173 0.70 16.78 14.39
N ARG A 174 0.40 16.74 15.70
CA ARG A 174 0.93 17.66 16.68
C ARG A 174 1.58 16.91 17.82
N GLY A 175 2.88 17.09 17.99
CA GLY A 175 3.64 16.56 19.10
C GLY A 175 3.55 17.46 20.34
N PHE A 176 3.47 16.86 21.52
CA PHE A 176 3.52 17.52 22.82
C PHE A 176 4.91 17.27 23.44
N GLY A 177 5.67 18.31 23.73
CA GLY A 177 7.02 18.18 24.28
C GLY A 177 7.06 17.93 25.80
N ILE A 178 6.13 17.13 26.34
CA ILE A 178 5.97 16.99 27.79
C ILE A 178 7.10 16.15 28.39
N PHE A 179 7.66 15.20 27.65
CA PHE A 179 8.73 14.32 28.12
C PHE A 179 9.86 14.17 27.09
N GLY A 180 10.34 15.30 26.55
CA GLY A 180 11.34 15.32 25.49
C GLY A 180 12.77 14.94 25.93
N ALA A 181 13.00 14.75 27.22
CA ALA A 181 14.26 14.27 27.77
C ALA A 181 14.07 12.88 28.41
N PRO A 182 15.09 12.01 28.39
CA PRO A 182 15.05 10.74 29.10
C PRO A 182 14.76 10.96 30.59
N LEU A 183 13.76 10.27 31.12
CA LEU A 183 13.42 10.33 32.53
C LEU A 183 14.26 9.33 33.31
N ARG A 184 15.07 9.82 34.23
CA ARG A 184 15.85 8.98 35.13
C ARG A 184 15.00 8.56 36.31
N ILE A 185 14.68 7.26 36.41
CA ILE A 185 13.90 6.71 37.53
C ILE A 185 14.83 6.35 38.68
N THR A 186 16.00 5.75 38.39
CA THR A 186 17.04 5.40 39.33
C THR A 186 18.40 5.67 38.72
N GLN A 187 19.48 5.46 39.49
CA GLN A 187 20.84 5.59 38.96
C GLN A 187 21.14 4.66 37.78
N ARG A 188 20.38 3.56 37.61
CA ARG A 188 20.61 2.53 36.58
C ARG A 188 19.47 2.37 35.62
N VAL A 189 18.28 2.99 35.84
CA VAL A 189 17.10 2.83 35.02
C VAL A 189 16.69 4.17 34.40
N TRP A 190 16.67 4.21 33.08
CA TRP A 190 16.25 5.36 32.30
C TRP A 190 15.04 4.98 31.47
N LEU A 191 14.00 5.78 31.48
CA LEU A 191 12.95 5.70 30.48
C LEU A 191 13.36 6.51 29.25
N PRO A 192 13.14 5.98 28.05
CA PRO A 192 13.35 6.74 26.83
C PRO A 192 12.44 7.98 26.81
N PRO A 193 12.82 9.05 26.08
CA PRO A 193 11.96 10.20 25.92
C PRO A 193 10.64 9.77 25.29
N ILE A 194 9.53 10.14 25.90
CA ILE A 194 8.19 9.91 25.38
C ILE A 194 7.71 11.23 24.79
N ALA A 195 7.49 11.27 23.47
CA ALA A 195 6.96 12.43 22.79
C ALA A 195 5.48 12.18 22.39
N PRO A 196 4.55 12.32 23.35
CA PRO A 196 3.14 12.10 23.04
C PRO A 196 2.68 13.09 21.98
N GLY A 197 1.76 12.64 21.15
CA GLY A 197 1.22 13.47 20.09
C GLY A 197 -0.17 12.99 19.66
N VAL A 198 -0.86 13.86 18.97
CA VAL A 198 -2.16 13.58 18.35
C VAL A 198 -2.02 13.71 16.85
N ALA A 199 -2.53 12.74 16.13
CA ALA A 199 -2.66 12.78 14.68
C ALA A 199 -4.13 12.70 14.28
N LEU A 200 -4.58 13.62 13.45
CA LEU A 200 -5.83 13.54 12.71
C LEU A 200 -5.48 13.15 11.27
N SER A 201 -6.07 12.08 10.78
CA SER A 201 -5.94 11.65 9.39
C SER A 201 -7.31 11.58 8.72
N VAL A 202 -7.36 12.04 7.47
CA VAL A 202 -8.52 11.96 6.60
C VAL A 202 -8.10 11.23 5.33
N GLN A 203 -8.94 10.34 4.86
CA GLN A 203 -8.69 9.58 3.64
C GLN A 203 -9.93 9.61 2.76
N ALA A 204 -9.70 9.71 1.46
CA ALA A 204 -10.74 9.63 0.44
C ALA A 204 -10.27 8.68 -0.67
N GLY A 205 -11.13 7.74 -1.06
CA GLY A 205 -10.79 6.72 -2.05
C GLY A 205 -11.90 6.52 -3.07
N TYR A 206 -11.48 6.20 -4.27
CA TYR A 206 -12.36 5.90 -5.40
C TYR A 206 -11.76 4.75 -6.22
N VAL A 207 -12.57 3.75 -6.52
CA VAL A 207 -12.25 2.71 -7.51
C VAL A 207 -13.41 2.49 -8.44
N ARG A 208 -13.11 2.13 -9.68
CA ARG A 208 -14.13 1.77 -10.68
C ARG A 208 -13.65 0.60 -11.53
N ALA A 209 -14.63 -0.10 -12.10
CA ALA A 209 -14.44 -1.03 -13.20
C ALA A 209 -14.75 -0.28 -14.51
N SER A 210 -13.75 -0.16 -15.39
CA SER A 210 -13.88 0.62 -16.63
C SER A 210 -14.65 -0.10 -17.73
N THR A 211 -14.78 -1.43 -17.62
CA THR A 211 -15.45 -2.29 -18.61
C THR A 211 -16.27 -3.39 -17.93
N PRO A 212 -17.20 -4.05 -18.65
CA PRO A 212 -17.90 -5.23 -18.13
C PRO A 212 -16.96 -6.38 -17.74
N ALA A 213 -15.83 -6.56 -18.42
CA ALA A 213 -14.82 -7.55 -18.07
C ALA A 213 -14.17 -7.23 -16.72
N ALA A 214 -13.80 -5.98 -16.47
CA ALA A 214 -13.29 -5.53 -15.18
C ALA A 214 -14.35 -5.71 -14.07
N GLN A 215 -15.62 -5.41 -14.35
CA GLN A 215 -16.70 -5.63 -13.38
C GLN A 215 -16.87 -7.12 -13.03
N ALA A 216 -16.75 -8.00 -14.02
CA ALA A 216 -16.79 -9.46 -13.77
C ALA A 216 -15.63 -9.91 -12.84
N THR A 217 -14.43 -9.35 -13.03
CA THR A 217 -13.29 -9.60 -12.14
C THR A 217 -13.56 -9.07 -10.72
N VAL A 218 -14.09 -7.87 -10.56
CA VAL A 218 -14.48 -7.31 -9.26
C VAL A 218 -15.47 -8.21 -8.54
N ASN A 219 -16.50 -8.70 -9.25
CA ASN A 219 -17.49 -9.62 -8.70
C ASN A 219 -16.85 -10.96 -8.27
N ALA A 220 -15.92 -11.50 -9.08
CA ALA A 220 -15.19 -12.73 -8.74
C ALA A 220 -14.29 -12.56 -7.50
N LEU A 221 -13.78 -11.35 -7.24
CA LEU A 221 -13.05 -11.00 -6.02
C LEU A 221 -13.97 -10.86 -4.79
N GLY A 222 -15.29 -10.91 -4.96
CA GLY A 222 -16.25 -10.62 -3.87
C GLY A 222 -16.17 -9.18 -3.37
N SER A 223 -15.76 -8.26 -4.23
CA SER A 223 -15.63 -6.83 -3.96
C SER A 223 -16.69 -6.02 -4.70
N GLU A 224 -16.75 -4.74 -4.38
CA GLU A 224 -17.65 -3.77 -5.01
C GLU A 224 -16.82 -2.63 -5.65
N VAL A 225 -17.40 -1.91 -6.61
CA VAL A 225 -16.90 -0.59 -7.00
C VAL A 225 -17.40 0.46 -6.02
N THR A 226 -16.69 1.57 -5.84
CA THR A 226 -17.11 2.59 -4.86
C THR A 226 -18.36 3.37 -5.28
N GLY A 227 -18.69 3.42 -6.58
CA GLY A 227 -19.80 4.19 -7.15
C GLY A 227 -19.60 5.71 -7.03
N HIS A 228 -19.10 6.19 -5.89
CA HIS A 228 -18.73 7.57 -5.60
C HIS A 228 -17.50 7.58 -4.68
N VAL A 229 -16.93 8.77 -4.42
CA VAL A 229 -15.81 8.90 -3.49
C VAL A 229 -16.24 8.47 -2.08
N ARG A 230 -15.52 7.52 -1.51
CA ARG A 230 -15.66 7.08 -0.12
C ARG A 230 -14.63 7.78 0.74
N SER A 231 -15.01 8.17 1.95
CA SER A 231 -14.10 8.88 2.86
C SER A 231 -14.15 8.28 4.26
N SER A 232 -13.06 8.45 4.97
CA SER A 232 -12.93 8.08 6.39
C SER A 232 -12.01 9.06 7.12
N ALA A 233 -12.16 9.14 8.43
CA ALA A 233 -11.29 9.92 9.29
C ALA A 233 -10.89 9.08 10.52
N ALA A 234 -9.66 9.30 11.00
CA ALA A 234 -9.15 8.64 12.19
C ALA A 234 -8.38 9.62 13.07
N LEU A 235 -8.61 9.52 14.38
CA LEU A 235 -7.85 10.19 15.41
C LEU A 235 -6.91 9.18 16.08
N THR A 236 -5.63 9.47 16.09
CA THR A 236 -4.60 8.57 16.63
C THR A 236 -3.81 9.28 17.72
N LEU A 237 -3.67 8.62 18.88
CA LEU A 237 -2.73 9.01 19.90
C LEU A 237 -1.40 8.28 19.64
N ARG A 238 -0.30 9.02 19.69
CA ARG A 238 1.06 8.48 19.58
C ARG A 238 1.81 8.74 20.89
N PHE A 239 2.57 7.76 21.32
CA PHE A 239 3.39 7.83 22.53
C PHE A 239 4.85 7.55 22.20
#